data_ebbae50c8dfb44b3f40f501b512434de
#
_entry.id   ebbae50c8dfb44b3f40f501b512434de
#
_cell.length_a   1.000
_cell.length_b   1.000
_cell.length_c   1.000
_cell.angle_alpha   90.00
_cell.angle_beta   90.00
_cell.angle_gamma   90.00
#
_symmetry.space_group_name_H-M   'P 1'
#
loop_
_entity.id
_entity.type
_entity.pdbx_description
1 polymer ?
#
loop_
_entity_poly.entity_id
_entity_poly.type
_entity_poly.pdbx_seq_one_letter_code
_entity_poly.pdbx_strand_id
1 'polypeptide(L)'
;MILMSMALFGVTCQAQSRYNYGGNHSRGHVEIKGDVEVTQLVQKHIELNERVRTIPGYRIQVASLSGSTSKNRAFDMKERIRETYPGVEAYVVFDEPNFKVKVGDFRTRLEAFVFLQRIRADFPGTIIRDNIYPMQIDWSEMVPESEDDI
;
A
#
# COMPACT_ATOMS: atom_id res chain seq x y z
N MET A 1 -16.59 -64.97 35.61
CA MET A 1 -16.17 -64.43 34.26
C MET A 1 -16.97 -63.16 34.03
N ILE A 2 -16.34 -62.04 34.27
CA ILE A 2 -16.97 -60.69 34.20
C ILE A 2 -16.45 -60.06 32.94
N LEU A 3 -17.33 -59.89 31.91
CA LEU A 3 -17.03 -59.15 30.68
C LEU A 3 -17.34 -57.67 30.92
N MET A 4 -16.26 -56.91 31.01
CA MET A 4 -16.24 -55.46 31.13
C MET A 4 -16.38 -54.82 29.73
N SER A 5 -17.59 -54.31 29.42
CA SER A 5 -17.87 -53.57 28.19
C SER A 5 -17.38 -52.13 28.32
N MET A 6 -16.35 -51.79 27.56
CA MET A 6 -15.77 -50.46 27.51
C MET A 6 -16.46 -49.67 26.40
N ALA A 7 -17.37 -48.75 26.80
CA ALA A 7 -18.04 -47.82 25.89
C ALA A 7 -17.11 -46.71 25.51
N LEU A 8 -16.68 -46.67 24.23
CA LEU A 8 -15.99 -45.51 23.64
C LEU A 8 -16.98 -44.39 23.39
N PHE A 9 -16.88 -43.33 24.17
CA PHE A 9 -17.55 -42.07 23.89
C PHE A 9 -16.71 -41.33 22.83
N GLY A 10 -17.16 -41.40 21.57
CA GLY A 10 -16.66 -40.56 20.49
C GLY A 10 -17.21 -39.14 20.61
N VAL A 11 -16.40 -38.20 21.04
CA VAL A 11 -16.71 -36.76 20.95
C VAL A 11 -16.57 -36.32 19.53
N THR A 12 -17.65 -36.22 18.78
CA THR A 12 -17.68 -35.59 17.48
C THR A 12 -17.72 -34.07 17.64
N CYS A 13 -16.59 -33.42 17.50
CA CYS A 13 -16.51 -31.97 17.40
C CYS A 13 -17.04 -31.54 16.02
N GLN A 14 -18.31 -31.16 15.97
CA GLN A 14 -18.89 -30.54 14.76
C GLN A 14 -18.62 -29.03 14.77
N ALA A 15 -17.51 -28.62 14.17
CA ALA A 15 -17.29 -27.24 13.83
C ALA A 15 -18.18 -26.88 12.63
N GLN A 16 -19.40 -26.45 12.89
CA GLN A 16 -20.29 -25.90 11.86
C GLN A 16 -19.99 -24.42 11.68
N SER A 17 -18.99 -24.10 10.88
CA SER A 17 -18.87 -22.77 10.29
C SER A 17 -19.65 -22.75 8.97
N ARG A 18 -20.96 -22.63 9.05
CA ARG A 18 -21.77 -22.21 7.89
C ARG A 18 -21.74 -20.69 7.81
N TYR A 19 -20.70 -20.14 7.25
CA TYR A 19 -20.73 -18.77 6.78
C TYR A 19 -21.51 -18.78 5.45
N ASN A 20 -22.81 -18.56 5.53
CA ASN A 20 -23.67 -18.44 4.37
C ASN A 20 -23.49 -17.02 3.83
N TYR A 21 -22.57 -16.83 2.88
CA TYR A 21 -22.40 -15.57 2.15
C TYR A 21 -23.33 -15.59 0.93
N GLY A 22 -24.60 -15.73 1.18
CA GLY A 22 -25.67 -15.62 0.20
C GLY A 22 -26.62 -14.52 0.66
N GLY A 23 -26.20 -13.29 0.62
CA GLY A 23 -27.00 -12.13 0.96
C GLY A 23 -27.04 -11.15 -0.20
N ASN A 24 -28.19 -10.99 -0.76
CA ASN A 24 -28.61 -9.87 -1.58
C ASN A 24 -27.89 -8.59 -1.16
N HIS A 25 -26.99 -8.09 -1.98
CA HIS A 25 -26.25 -6.85 -1.70
C HIS A 25 -27.19 -5.65 -1.89
N SER A 26 -28.22 -5.54 -1.06
CA SER A 26 -28.84 -4.25 -0.82
C SER A 26 -27.75 -3.38 -0.19
N ARG A 27 -27.32 -2.34 -0.89
CA ARG A 27 -26.40 -1.35 -0.36
C ARG A 27 -26.97 -0.87 0.98
N GLY A 28 -26.38 -1.36 2.08
CA GLY A 28 -26.77 -0.96 3.41
C GLY A 28 -26.56 0.53 3.54
N HIS A 29 -27.61 1.27 3.92
CA HIS A 29 -27.48 2.66 4.27
C HIS A 29 -26.96 2.74 5.70
N VAL A 30 -25.74 3.24 5.87
CA VAL A 30 -25.16 3.49 7.19
C VAL A 30 -25.49 4.93 7.56
N GLU A 31 -26.40 5.11 8.50
CA GLU A 31 -26.68 6.41 9.11
C GLU A 31 -25.74 6.60 10.31
N ILE A 32 -24.78 7.50 10.19
CA ILE A 32 -23.88 7.85 11.30
C ILE A 32 -24.56 8.94 12.12
N LYS A 33 -25.05 8.59 13.29
CA LYS A 33 -25.58 9.55 14.27
C LYS A 33 -24.44 9.97 15.19
N GLY A 34 -23.99 11.19 15.06
CA GLY A 34 -22.97 11.79 15.91
C GLY A 34 -23.32 13.24 16.24
N ASP A 35 -22.60 13.83 17.18
CA ASP A 35 -22.69 15.24 17.47
C ASP A 35 -22.36 16.07 16.23
N VAL A 36 -23.02 17.21 16.09
CA VAL A 36 -22.83 18.13 14.94
C VAL A 36 -21.36 18.54 14.81
N GLU A 37 -20.67 18.72 15.92
CA GLU A 37 -19.24 19.05 15.96
C GLU A 37 -18.35 17.94 15.38
N VAL A 38 -18.66 16.69 15.69
CA VAL A 38 -17.97 15.52 15.14
C VAL A 38 -18.19 15.40 13.64
N THR A 39 -19.43 15.62 13.20
CA THR A 39 -19.77 15.59 11.76
C THR A 39 -19.03 16.67 10.98
N GLN A 40 -18.92 17.88 11.52
CA GLN A 40 -18.16 18.98 10.92
C GLN A 40 -16.65 18.66 10.87
N LEU A 41 -16.12 18.03 11.92
CA LEU A 41 -14.72 17.61 11.96
C LEU A 41 -14.41 16.56 10.90
N VAL A 42 -15.27 15.55 10.76
CA VAL A 42 -15.15 14.51 9.74
C VAL A 42 -15.21 15.12 8.33
N GLN A 43 -16.19 16.02 8.10
CA GLN A 43 -16.31 16.70 6.80
C GLN A 43 -15.04 17.50 6.46
N LYS A 44 -14.53 18.25 7.43
CA LYS A 44 -13.27 19.00 7.25
C LYS A 44 -12.09 18.09 6.98
N HIS A 45 -12.04 16.92 7.61
CA HIS A 45 -11.00 15.92 7.37
C HIS A 45 -11.07 15.34 5.95
N ILE A 46 -12.27 15.07 5.45
CA ILE A 46 -12.52 14.63 4.07
C ILE A 46 -12.00 15.69 3.09
N GLU A 47 -12.43 16.94 3.24
CA GLU A 47 -11.99 18.06 2.39
C GLU A 47 -10.46 18.25 2.37
N LEU A 48 -9.81 18.11 3.54
CA LEU A 48 -8.36 18.20 3.63
C LEU A 48 -7.68 17.03 2.92
N ASN A 49 -8.20 15.82 3.07
CA ASN A 49 -7.63 14.62 2.45
C ASN A 49 -7.80 14.62 0.92
N GLU A 50 -8.87 15.19 0.39
CA GLU A 50 -9.05 15.37 -1.05
C GLU A 50 -7.96 16.25 -1.68
N ARG A 51 -7.42 17.20 -0.92
CA ARG A 51 -6.34 18.10 -1.35
C ARG A 51 -4.96 17.45 -1.21
N VAL A 52 -4.78 16.57 -0.24
CA VAL A 52 -3.51 15.88 0.05
C VAL A 52 -3.46 14.58 -0.75
N ARG A 53 -2.77 14.64 -1.90
CA ARG A 53 -2.61 13.46 -2.77
C ARG A 53 -1.47 12.53 -2.35
N THR A 54 -0.81 12.82 -1.24
CA THR A 54 0.33 12.05 -0.76
C THR A 54 0.08 11.53 0.65
N ILE A 55 0.68 10.38 0.96
CA ILE A 55 0.63 9.77 2.28
C ILE A 55 2.06 9.56 2.80
N PRO A 56 2.28 9.53 4.12
CA PRO A 56 3.59 9.20 4.65
C PRO A 56 3.99 7.77 4.29
N GLY A 57 5.21 7.62 3.78
CA GLY A 57 5.78 6.35 3.37
C GLY A 57 7.29 6.39 3.33
N TYR A 58 7.89 5.59 2.45
CA TYR A 58 9.33 5.44 2.32
C TYR A 58 9.76 5.46 0.87
N ARG A 59 10.91 6.09 0.62
CA ARG A 59 11.61 6.08 -0.66
C ARG A 59 13.06 5.68 -0.45
N ILE A 60 13.72 5.25 -1.51
CA ILE A 60 15.15 5.00 -1.49
C ILE A 60 15.85 6.18 -2.15
N GLN A 61 16.69 6.89 -1.41
CA GLN A 61 17.55 7.93 -1.95
C GLN A 61 18.83 7.26 -2.48
N VAL A 62 19.03 7.27 -3.78
CA VAL A 62 20.18 6.64 -4.45
C VAL A 62 21.31 7.61 -4.73
N ALA A 63 21.01 8.90 -4.83
CA ALA A 63 22.05 9.92 -5.03
C ALA A 63 21.66 11.26 -4.43
N SER A 64 22.70 12.04 -4.09
CA SER A 64 22.62 13.47 -3.78
C SER A 64 23.78 14.15 -4.53
N LEU A 65 23.46 14.91 -5.55
CA LEU A 65 24.40 15.45 -6.52
C LEU A 65 24.46 16.97 -6.41
N SER A 66 25.66 17.55 -6.34
CA SER A 66 25.91 18.98 -6.31
C SER A 66 26.77 19.42 -7.50
N GLY A 67 26.80 20.74 -7.76
CA GLY A 67 27.60 21.36 -8.80
C GLY A 67 26.82 21.64 -10.09
N SER A 68 27.50 22.26 -11.08
CA SER A 68 26.87 22.81 -12.30
C SER A 68 26.19 21.76 -13.19
N THR A 69 26.68 20.51 -13.19
CA THR A 69 26.16 19.42 -14.02
C THR A 69 25.24 18.47 -13.23
N SER A 70 24.97 18.76 -11.95
CA SER A 70 24.20 17.88 -11.05
C SER A 70 22.79 17.58 -11.58
N LYS A 71 22.14 18.58 -12.18
CA LYS A 71 20.80 18.41 -12.77
C LYS A 71 20.82 17.33 -13.85
N ASN A 72 21.68 17.46 -14.87
CA ASN A 72 21.72 16.50 -15.98
C ASN A 72 22.07 15.11 -15.49
N ARG A 73 23.08 14.98 -14.63
CA ARG A 73 23.46 13.69 -14.02
C ARG A 73 22.33 13.05 -13.21
N ALA A 74 21.50 13.85 -12.53
CA ALA A 74 20.35 13.35 -11.80
C ALA A 74 19.26 12.80 -12.74
N PHE A 75 19.00 13.50 -13.84
CA PHE A 75 18.05 13.03 -14.85
C PHE A 75 18.57 11.80 -15.61
N ASP A 76 19.83 11.75 -15.99
CA ASP A 76 20.45 10.55 -16.60
C ASP A 76 20.35 9.34 -15.66
N MET A 77 20.59 9.54 -14.37
CA MET A 77 20.44 8.48 -13.37
C MET A 77 18.99 8.02 -13.24
N LYS A 78 18.04 8.93 -13.24
CA LYS A 78 16.60 8.60 -13.22
C LYS A 78 16.24 7.71 -14.42
N GLU A 79 16.64 8.07 -15.63
CA GLU A 79 16.33 7.29 -16.83
C GLU A 79 16.98 5.88 -16.77
N ARG A 80 18.23 5.79 -16.36
CA ARG A 80 18.90 4.50 -16.16
C ARG A 80 18.17 3.59 -15.16
N ILE A 81 17.64 4.15 -14.07
CA ILE A 81 16.87 3.40 -13.08
C ILE A 81 15.58 2.88 -13.71
N ARG A 82 14.87 3.72 -14.48
CA ARG A 82 13.61 3.33 -15.14
C ARG A 82 13.82 2.25 -16.20
N GLU A 83 14.92 2.30 -16.93
CA GLU A 83 15.30 1.29 -17.92
C GLU A 83 15.67 -0.04 -17.26
N THR A 84 16.42 0.01 -16.14
CA THR A 84 16.90 -1.19 -15.45
C THR A 84 15.80 -1.86 -14.63
N TYR A 85 14.91 -1.06 -14.02
CA TYR A 85 13.84 -1.53 -13.12
C TYR A 85 12.47 -0.98 -13.57
N PRO A 86 11.91 -1.51 -14.67
CA PRO A 86 10.59 -1.09 -15.15
C PRO A 86 9.52 -1.37 -14.10
N GLY A 87 8.58 -0.43 -13.98
CA GLY A 87 7.50 -0.51 -12.98
C GLY A 87 7.81 0.15 -11.64
N VAL A 88 9.01 0.72 -11.47
CA VAL A 88 9.35 1.51 -10.28
C VAL A 88 9.60 2.97 -10.67
N GLU A 89 8.86 3.87 -10.04
CA GLU A 89 9.01 5.30 -10.31
C GLU A 89 10.29 5.88 -9.70
N ALA A 90 10.94 6.77 -10.45
CA ALA A 90 12.11 7.51 -10.00
C ALA A 90 11.86 9.02 -10.07
N TYR A 91 12.28 9.72 -9.04
CA TYR A 91 12.03 11.14 -8.84
C TYR A 91 13.35 11.91 -8.72
N VAL A 92 13.43 13.06 -9.38
CA VAL A 92 14.50 14.04 -9.16
C VAL A 92 13.92 15.20 -8.38
N VAL A 93 14.44 15.45 -7.19
CA VAL A 93 14.01 16.51 -6.30
C VAL A 93 15.17 17.48 -6.09
N PHE A 94 14.94 18.78 -6.29
CA PHE A 94 15.90 19.80 -5.93
C PHE A 94 15.71 20.17 -4.44
N ASP A 95 16.73 19.96 -3.68
CA ASP A 95 16.79 20.29 -2.24
C ASP A 95 18.13 21.01 -2.03
N GLU A 96 18.06 22.34 -2.02
CA GLU A 96 19.21 23.23 -2.07
C GLU A 96 20.35 22.81 -1.14
N PRO A 97 21.60 22.73 -1.65
CA PRO A 97 22.05 23.00 -3.03
C PRO A 97 22.08 21.77 -3.94
N ASN A 98 21.45 20.65 -3.55
CA ASN A 98 21.65 19.35 -4.18
C ASN A 98 20.42 18.89 -4.99
N PHE A 99 20.69 18.15 -6.08
CA PHE A 99 19.68 17.33 -6.74
C PHE A 99 19.71 15.93 -6.14
N LYS A 100 18.60 15.52 -5.54
CA LYS A 100 18.42 14.19 -4.95
C LYS A 100 17.64 13.29 -5.90
N VAL A 101 18.14 12.07 -6.12
CA VAL A 101 17.43 11.05 -6.89
C VAL A 101 16.82 10.07 -5.88
N LYS A 102 15.50 9.95 -5.92
CA LYS A 102 14.69 9.09 -5.04
C LYS A 102 13.96 8.05 -5.88
N VAL A 103 13.80 6.84 -5.36
CA VAL A 103 13.24 5.70 -6.09
C VAL A 103 12.17 5.02 -5.26
N GLY A 104 11.07 4.68 -5.92
CA GLY A 104 9.94 3.91 -5.41
C GLY A 104 9.03 4.68 -4.45
N ASP A 105 7.82 4.19 -4.34
CA ASP A 105 6.81 4.65 -3.39
C ASP A 105 6.40 3.44 -2.52
N PHE A 106 7.09 3.28 -1.36
CA PHE A 106 6.89 2.13 -0.49
C PHE A 106 6.05 2.52 0.73
N ARG A 107 5.02 1.73 1.00
CA ARG A 107 4.16 1.96 2.16
C ARG A 107 4.88 1.66 3.46
N THR A 108 5.69 0.63 3.47
CA THR A 108 6.41 0.16 4.64
C THR A 108 7.93 0.23 4.45
N ARG A 109 8.65 0.35 5.56
CA ARG A 109 10.12 0.31 5.54
C ARG A 109 10.64 -1.06 5.07
N LEU A 110 9.90 -2.13 5.34
CA LEU A 110 10.29 -3.48 4.94
C LEU A 110 10.25 -3.64 3.42
N GLU A 111 9.20 -3.16 2.76
CA GLU A 111 9.12 -3.14 1.29
C GLU A 111 10.29 -2.38 0.67
N ALA A 112 10.56 -1.18 1.19
CA ALA A 112 11.71 -0.39 0.76
C ALA A 112 13.04 -1.14 0.97
N PHE A 113 13.18 -1.84 2.08
CA PHE A 113 14.39 -2.63 2.36
C PHE A 113 14.55 -3.81 1.39
N VAL A 114 13.49 -4.57 1.13
CA VAL A 114 13.53 -5.68 0.17
C VAL A 114 13.93 -5.18 -1.22
N PHE A 115 13.35 -4.07 -1.65
CA PHE A 115 13.71 -3.48 -2.94
C PHE A 115 15.14 -2.93 -2.95
N LEU A 116 15.58 -2.26 -1.88
CA LEU A 116 16.96 -1.79 -1.75
C LEU A 116 17.97 -2.92 -1.90
N GLN A 117 17.71 -4.10 -1.31
CA GLN A 117 18.59 -5.26 -1.47
C GLN A 117 18.71 -5.72 -2.94
N ARG A 118 17.63 -5.58 -3.71
CA ARG A 118 17.60 -5.92 -5.14
C ARG A 118 18.44 -4.97 -5.98
N ILE A 119 18.35 -3.65 -5.71
CA ILE A 119 19.02 -2.63 -6.53
C ILE A 119 20.42 -2.27 -6.03
N ARG A 120 20.82 -2.73 -4.85
CA ARG A 120 22.03 -2.30 -4.13
C ARG A 120 23.33 -2.47 -4.92
N ALA A 121 23.39 -3.47 -5.80
CA ALA A 121 24.57 -3.73 -6.63
C ALA A 121 24.77 -2.61 -7.67
N ASP A 122 23.69 -2.13 -8.27
CA ASP A 122 23.75 -1.14 -9.36
C ASP A 122 23.58 0.28 -8.82
N PHE A 123 22.71 0.45 -7.83
CA PHE A 123 22.36 1.74 -7.24
C PHE A 123 22.38 1.65 -5.70
N PRO A 124 23.53 1.92 -5.09
CA PRO A 124 23.59 2.01 -3.62
C PRO A 124 22.73 3.17 -3.14
N GLY A 125 21.97 2.93 -2.07
CA GLY A 125 21.04 3.93 -1.58
C GLY A 125 20.73 3.79 -0.09
N THR A 126 19.92 4.73 0.40
CA THR A 126 19.45 4.76 1.78
C THR A 126 17.93 4.92 1.82
N ILE A 127 17.28 4.20 2.71
CA ILE A 127 15.84 4.33 2.93
C ILE A 127 15.60 5.63 3.70
N ILE A 128 14.75 6.48 3.14
CA ILE A 128 14.30 7.72 3.75
C ILE A 128 12.78 7.70 3.97
N ARG A 129 12.32 8.42 4.98
CA ARG A 129 10.89 8.70 5.13
C ARG A 129 10.53 9.86 4.23
N ASP A 130 9.45 9.71 3.46
CA ASP A 130 9.01 10.72 2.49
C ASP A 130 7.50 10.64 2.30
N ASN A 131 6.94 11.65 1.65
CA ASN A 131 5.57 11.60 1.19
C ASN A 131 5.52 10.87 -0.14
N ILE A 132 4.74 9.81 -0.20
CA ILE A 132 4.58 8.96 -1.38
C ILE A 132 3.20 9.14 -2.01
N TYR A 133 3.10 8.82 -3.29
CA TYR A 133 1.80 8.72 -3.94
C TYR A 133 1.21 7.34 -3.63
N PRO A 134 -0.02 7.27 -3.05
CA PRO A 134 -0.65 5.99 -2.80
C PRO A 134 -0.90 5.29 -4.13
N MET A 135 -0.69 3.98 -4.16
CA MET A 135 -1.12 3.16 -5.28
C MET A 135 -2.63 3.36 -5.47
N GLN A 136 -3.04 3.75 -6.65
CA GLN A 136 -4.47 3.81 -7.00
C GLN A 136 -4.95 2.37 -7.15
N ILE A 137 -5.73 1.92 -6.20
CA ILE A 137 -6.41 0.62 -6.29
C ILE A 137 -7.66 0.88 -7.12
N ASP A 138 -7.72 0.28 -8.29
CA ASP A 138 -8.94 0.26 -9.08
C ASP A 138 -9.92 -0.75 -8.48
N TRP A 139 -10.87 -0.24 -7.75
CA TRP A 139 -11.91 -1.06 -7.11
C TRP A 139 -12.89 -1.67 -8.11
N SER A 140 -12.92 -1.20 -9.36
CA SER A 140 -13.82 -1.73 -10.39
C SER A 140 -13.47 -3.16 -10.78
N GLU A 141 -12.18 -3.53 -10.73
CA GLU A 141 -11.72 -4.90 -11.00
C GLU A 141 -12.00 -5.88 -9.83
N MET A 142 -12.28 -5.36 -8.64
CA MET A 142 -12.54 -6.19 -7.44
C MET A 142 -14.02 -6.50 -7.21
N VAL A 143 -14.91 -5.85 -7.95
CA VAL A 143 -16.34 -6.16 -7.90
C VAL A 143 -16.56 -7.34 -8.86
N PRO A 144 -16.85 -8.56 -8.37
CA PRO A 144 -17.22 -9.64 -9.25
C PRO A 144 -18.47 -9.21 -10.02
N GLU A 145 -18.43 -9.32 -11.35
CA GLU A 145 -19.62 -9.17 -12.18
C GLU A 145 -20.70 -10.06 -11.56
N SER A 146 -21.80 -9.46 -11.16
CA SER A 146 -22.95 -10.20 -10.68
C SER A 146 -23.42 -11.09 -11.84
N GLU A 147 -23.35 -12.41 -11.66
CA GLU A 147 -23.94 -13.40 -12.56
C GLU A 147 -25.48 -13.32 -12.54
N ASP A 148 -26.03 -12.16 -12.90
CA ASP A 148 -27.47 -11.93 -12.98
C ASP A 148 -27.92 -11.74 -14.45
N ASP A 149 -27.37 -12.57 -15.36
CA ASP A 149 -27.89 -12.70 -16.70
C ASP A 149 -27.92 -14.19 -17.13
N ILE A 150 -28.76 -14.98 -16.44
CA ILE A 150 -29.30 -16.24 -17.02
C ILE A 150 -30.80 -16.36 -16.68
#